data_833d16cde266d7ed022401a04b7b3e1b
#
_entry.id   833d16cde266d7ed022401a04b7b3e1b
#
_cell.length_a   1.000
_cell.length_b   1.000
_cell.length_c   1.000
_cell.angle_alpha   90.00
_cell.angle_beta   90.00
_cell.angle_gamma   90.00
#
_symmetry.space_group_name_H-M   'P 1'
#
loop_
_entity.id
_entity.type
_entity.pdbx_description
1 polymer ?
#
loop_
_entity_poly.entity_id
_entity_poly.type
_entity_poly.pdbx_seq_one_letter_code
_entity_poly.pdbx_strand_id
1 'polypeptide(L)'
;DSAKAFEKEGAQVNLVPFVTIDEEAIVKSVDKMVDNIVNSDIIFFAGGFSAADEPDGSAKFIVNILLNEKVRAAIDSFIERGGLIIGICNGFQALVKSGLLPYGNFEDASSTSPTLFYNDANQHVARMVETRIVNTNSPWLAGVTVGDIHAIPVSHGEGKFVVTAEEFARLRDNGQIWSQYVDFDGQPSMDS
;
A
#
# COMPACT_ATOMS: atom_id res chain seq x y z
N ASP A 1 12.55 -3.86 -10.52
CA ASP A 1 13.26 -2.79 -9.79
C ASP A 1 13.10 -2.89 -8.28
N SER A 2 11.88 -3.15 -7.75
CA SER A 2 11.63 -3.27 -6.31
C SER A 2 12.47 -4.38 -5.65
N ALA A 3 12.53 -5.57 -6.27
CA ALA A 3 13.36 -6.68 -5.76
C ALA A 3 14.82 -6.26 -5.58
N LYS A 4 15.39 -5.59 -6.60
CA LYS A 4 16.78 -5.08 -6.53
C LYS A 4 16.98 -4.06 -5.41
N ALA A 5 15.96 -3.25 -5.08
CA ALA A 5 16.05 -2.30 -3.98
C ALA A 5 16.18 -3.02 -2.64
N PHE A 6 15.35 -4.03 -2.40
CA PHE A 6 15.45 -4.86 -1.20
C PHE A 6 16.75 -5.67 -1.11
N GLU A 7 17.18 -6.29 -2.23
CA GLU A 7 18.44 -7.03 -2.31
C GLU A 7 19.65 -6.15 -2.00
N LYS A 8 19.65 -4.89 -2.47
CA LYS A 8 20.72 -3.93 -2.20
C LYS A 8 20.87 -3.62 -0.72
N GLU A 9 19.77 -3.65 0.01
CA GLU A 9 19.75 -3.46 1.48
C GLU A 9 19.94 -4.78 2.25
N GLY A 10 20.29 -5.87 1.56
CA GLY A 10 20.65 -7.15 2.17
C GLY A 10 19.48 -8.12 2.38
N ALA A 11 18.30 -7.82 1.87
CA ALA A 11 17.17 -8.74 1.98
C ALA A 11 17.28 -9.91 0.99
N GLN A 12 16.81 -11.09 1.40
CA GLN A 12 16.56 -12.21 0.52
C GLN A 12 15.16 -12.06 -0.07
N VAL A 13 15.07 -11.90 -1.42
CA VAL A 13 13.81 -11.63 -2.09
C VAL A 13 13.26 -12.87 -2.78
N ASN A 14 12.02 -13.22 -2.47
CA ASN A 14 11.23 -14.24 -3.14
C ASN A 14 10.18 -13.58 -4.03
N LEU A 15 10.28 -13.78 -5.34
CA LEU A 15 9.24 -13.35 -6.27
C LEU A 15 8.13 -14.41 -6.34
N VAL A 16 6.90 -13.99 -6.09
CA VAL A 16 5.72 -14.85 -6.10
C VAL A 16 4.78 -14.41 -7.24
N PRO A 17 5.01 -14.89 -8.48
CA PRO A 17 4.09 -14.59 -9.58
C PRO A 17 2.76 -15.33 -9.37
N PHE A 18 1.67 -14.63 -9.64
CA PHE A 18 0.33 -15.23 -9.63
C PHE A 18 -0.08 -15.59 -11.06
N VAL A 19 -0.37 -16.86 -11.31
CA VAL A 19 -0.67 -17.40 -12.64
C VAL A 19 -2.16 -17.73 -12.73
N THR A 20 -2.83 -17.26 -13.78
CA THR A 20 -4.30 -17.33 -13.95
C THR A 20 -4.73 -18.04 -15.23
N ILE A 21 -3.88 -18.89 -15.79
CA ILE A 21 -4.17 -19.57 -17.08
C ILE A 21 -5.27 -20.64 -16.98
N ASP A 22 -5.40 -21.26 -15.82
CA ASP A 22 -6.43 -22.25 -15.49
C ASP A 22 -6.62 -22.36 -13.97
N GLU A 23 -7.61 -23.15 -13.55
CA GLU A 23 -7.97 -23.33 -12.14
C GLU A 23 -6.81 -23.96 -11.33
N GLU A 24 -6.12 -24.94 -11.90
CA GLU A 24 -4.99 -25.60 -11.23
C GLU A 24 -3.83 -24.63 -10.98
N ALA A 25 -3.53 -23.76 -11.94
CA ALA A 25 -2.51 -22.73 -11.82
C ALA A 25 -2.88 -21.69 -10.76
N ILE A 26 -4.16 -21.31 -10.65
CA ILE A 26 -4.66 -20.42 -9.61
C ILE A 26 -4.47 -21.05 -8.23
N VAL A 27 -4.89 -22.28 -8.03
CA VAL A 27 -4.74 -23.00 -6.75
C VAL A 27 -3.25 -23.09 -6.36
N LYS A 28 -2.38 -23.48 -7.29
CA LYS A 28 -0.93 -23.54 -7.04
C LYS A 28 -0.34 -22.16 -6.70
N SER A 29 -0.83 -21.10 -7.33
CA SER A 29 -0.38 -19.75 -7.05
C SER A 29 -0.79 -19.31 -5.64
N VAL A 30 -2.02 -19.61 -5.23
CA VAL A 30 -2.51 -19.36 -3.85
C VAL A 30 -1.67 -20.12 -2.84
N ASP A 31 -1.47 -21.44 -3.02
CA ASP A 31 -0.70 -22.26 -2.08
C ASP A 31 0.76 -21.76 -1.98
N LYS A 32 1.40 -21.44 -3.12
CA LYS A 32 2.74 -20.86 -3.14
C LYS A 32 2.80 -19.51 -2.43
N MET A 33 1.78 -18.66 -2.60
CA MET A 33 1.70 -17.37 -1.91
C MET A 33 1.62 -17.56 -0.40
N VAL A 34 0.75 -18.46 0.08
CA VAL A 34 0.60 -18.80 1.50
C VAL A 34 1.92 -19.28 2.08
N ASP A 35 2.60 -20.22 1.41
CA ASP A 35 3.91 -20.72 1.85
C ASP A 35 4.96 -19.63 1.98
N ASN A 36 4.98 -18.68 1.04
CA ASN A 36 5.91 -17.54 1.10
C ASN A 36 5.54 -16.55 2.21
N ILE A 37 4.26 -16.24 2.42
CA ILE A 37 3.78 -15.38 3.50
C ILE A 37 4.23 -15.94 4.86
N VAL A 38 4.02 -17.24 5.09
CA VAL A 38 4.38 -17.89 6.36
C VAL A 38 5.88 -17.82 6.65
N ASN A 39 6.73 -17.87 5.61
CA ASN A 39 8.18 -17.93 5.73
C ASN A 39 8.89 -16.59 5.48
N SER A 40 8.17 -15.48 5.40
CA SER A 40 8.73 -14.14 5.17
C SER A 40 8.63 -13.27 6.41
N ASP A 41 9.45 -12.21 6.48
CA ASP A 41 9.39 -11.16 7.49
C ASP A 41 8.73 -9.88 6.92
N ILE A 42 8.79 -9.73 5.60
CA ILE A 42 8.25 -8.57 4.88
C ILE A 42 7.41 -9.05 3.70
N ILE A 43 6.23 -8.47 3.54
CA ILE A 43 5.40 -8.59 2.33
C ILE A 43 5.41 -7.25 1.59
N PHE A 44 5.75 -7.29 0.31
CA PHE A 44 5.74 -6.13 -0.56
C PHE A 44 4.72 -6.29 -1.70
N PHE A 45 3.74 -5.41 -1.74
CA PHE A 45 2.80 -5.29 -2.86
C PHE A 45 3.28 -4.21 -3.82
N ALA A 46 3.68 -4.62 -5.01
CA ALA A 46 4.23 -3.73 -6.03
C ALA A 46 3.16 -2.80 -6.62
N GLY A 47 3.63 -1.67 -7.14
CA GLY A 47 2.85 -0.82 -8.03
C GLY A 47 2.75 -1.40 -9.44
N GLY A 48 2.06 -0.69 -10.31
CA GLY A 48 1.80 -1.04 -11.69
C GLY A 48 0.30 -1.09 -11.98
N PHE A 49 -0.06 -1.70 -13.10
CA PHE A 49 -1.46 -1.91 -13.48
C PHE A 49 -1.75 -3.40 -13.43
N SER A 50 -2.72 -3.81 -12.63
CA SER A 50 -3.19 -5.20 -12.63
C SER A 50 -4.23 -5.41 -13.75
N ALA A 51 -4.23 -6.60 -14.34
CA ALA A 51 -5.28 -7.00 -15.27
C ALA A 51 -6.63 -6.92 -14.56
N ALA A 52 -7.63 -6.26 -15.11
CA ALA A 52 -8.96 -6.03 -14.55
C ALA A 52 -9.09 -4.82 -13.59
N ASP A 53 -8.16 -3.88 -13.63
CA ASP A 53 -8.33 -2.60 -12.91
C ASP A 53 -9.43 -1.75 -13.54
N GLU A 54 -9.63 -1.84 -14.86
CA GLU A 54 -10.70 -1.18 -15.59
C GLU A 54 -11.85 -2.17 -15.90
N PRO A 55 -13.14 -1.73 -15.88
CA PRO A 55 -13.65 -0.40 -15.52
C PRO A 55 -13.91 -0.20 -14.01
N ASP A 56 -13.68 -1.19 -13.19
CA ASP A 56 -14.15 -1.28 -11.80
C ASP A 56 -13.17 -0.68 -10.78
N GLY A 57 -12.11 -0.01 -11.24
CA GLY A 57 -11.12 0.68 -10.41
C GLY A 57 -9.87 -0.14 -10.08
N SER A 58 -8.85 0.58 -9.63
CA SER A 58 -7.49 0.06 -9.40
C SER A 58 -7.44 -1.04 -8.35
N ALA A 59 -6.45 -1.91 -8.48
CA ALA A 59 -6.09 -2.98 -7.53
C ALA A 59 -7.13 -4.10 -7.35
N LYS A 60 -8.20 -4.15 -8.14
CA LYS A 60 -9.26 -5.17 -8.02
C LYS A 60 -8.72 -6.59 -8.02
N PHE A 61 -7.77 -6.89 -8.89
CA PHE A 61 -7.16 -8.21 -8.98
C PHE A 61 -6.40 -8.58 -7.69
N ILE A 62 -5.60 -7.66 -7.17
CA ILE A 62 -4.84 -7.88 -5.93
C ILE A 62 -5.80 -8.05 -4.74
N VAL A 63 -6.83 -7.22 -4.66
CA VAL A 63 -7.86 -7.32 -3.61
C VAL A 63 -8.53 -8.69 -3.62
N ASN A 64 -8.93 -9.20 -4.79
CA ASN A 64 -9.53 -10.52 -4.90
C ASN A 64 -8.59 -11.65 -4.41
N ILE A 65 -7.29 -11.53 -4.66
CA ILE A 65 -6.30 -12.47 -4.13
C ILE A 65 -6.21 -12.36 -2.60
N LEU A 66 -6.13 -11.13 -2.07
CA LEU A 66 -6.05 -10.89 -0.63
C LEU A 66 -7.27 -11.41 0.14
N LEU A 67 -8.45 -11.35 -0.48
CA LEU A 67 -9.70 -11.83 0.11
C LEU A 67 -9.89 -13.36 -0.03
N ASN A 68 -8.99 -14.07 -0.71
CA ASN A 68 -9.00 -15.54 -0.69
C ASN A 68 -8.79 -16.04 0.74
N GLU A 69 -9.62 -16.96 1.20
CA GLU A 69 -9.64 -17.44 2.60
C GLU A 69 -8.28 -17.89 3.11
N LYS A 70 -7.51 -18.64 2.30
CA LYS A 70 -6.17 -19.13 2.67
C LYS A 70 -5.16 -17.98 2.78
N VAL A 71 -5.18 -17.06 1.81
CA VAL A 71 -4.29 -15.91 1.79
C VAL A 71 -4.60 -14.98 2.95
N ARG A 72 -5.87 -14.70 3.18
CA ARG A 72 -6.35 -13.89 4.31
C ARG A 72 -5.86 -14.46 5.64
N ALA A 73 -6.11 -15.73 5.91
CA ALA A 73 -5.67 -16.38 7.14
C ALA A 73 -4.13 -16.35 7.32
N ALA A 74 -3.38 -16.50 6.22
CA ALA A 74 -1.92 -16.40 6.27
C ALA A 74 -1.45 -14.97 6.58
N ILE A 75 -2.10 -13.94 6.03
CA ILE A 75 -1.80 -12.53 6.31
C ILE A 75 -2.18 -12.17 7.74
N ASP A 76 -3.33 -12.60 8.24
CA ASP A 76 -3.71 -12.37 9.64
C ASP A 76 -2.65 -12.93 10.59
N SER A 77 -2.24 -14.18 10.41
CA SER A 77 -1.17 -14.80 11.20
C SER A 77 0.19 -14.10 11.00
N PHE A 78 0.47 -13.58 9.81
CA PHE A 78 1.69 -12.82 9.51
C PHE A 78 1.72 -11.51 10.31
N ILE A 79 0.61 -10.79 10.38
CA ILE A 79 0.48 -9.55 11.16
C ILE A 79 0.59 -9.84 12.66
N GLU A 80 -0.10 -10.88 13.16
CA GLU A 80 -0.07 -11.28 14.57
C GLU A 80 1.35 -11.56 15.09
N ARG A 81 2.21 -12.15 14.25
CA ARG A 81 3.62 -12.41 14.60
C ARG A 81 4.55 -11.21 14.39
N GLY A 82 4.03 -10.04 14.03
CA GLY A 82 4.79 -8.79 13.84
C GLY A 82 5.44 -8.64 12.48
N GLY A 83 4.97 -9.35 11.46
CA GLY A 83 5.42 -9.20 10.07
C GLY A 83 5.10 -7.81 9.51
N LEU A 84 5.94 -7.32 8.62
CA LEU A 84 5.82 -5.98 8.02
C LEU A 84 5.21 -6.04 6.62
N ILE A 85 4.25 -5.18 6.35
CA ILE A 85 3.61 -5.06 5.03
C ILE A 85 3.86 -3.66 4.48
N ILE A 86 4.19 -3.58 3.19
CA ILE A 86 4.28 -2.32 2.45
C ILE A 86 3.61 -2.47 1.10
N GLY A 87 2.86 -1.45 0.68
CA GLY A 87 2.25 -1.35 -0.64
C GLY A 87 2.63 -0.04 -1.32
N ILE A 88 3.02 -0.13 -2.58
CA ILE A 88 3.36 1.04 -3.39
C ILE A 88 2.36 1.17 -4.53
N CYS A 89 1.82 2.38 -4.75
CA CYS A 89 0.90 2.69 -5.84
C CYS A 89 -0.30 1.72 -5.85
N ASN A 90 -0.45 0.87 -6.86
CA ASN A 90 -1.51 -0.14 -6.94
C ASN A 90 -1.52 -1.10 -5.73
N GLY A 91 -0.35 -1.44 -5.19
CA GLY A 91 -0.25 -2.22 -3.94
C GLY A 91 -0.81 -1.48 -2.73
N PHE A 92 -0.58 -0.17 -2.62
CA PHE A 92 -1.19 0.66 -1.58
C PHE A 92 -2.71 0.74 -1.74
N GLN A 93 -3.20 0.92 -2.97
CA GLN A 93 -4.64 0.89 -3.28
C GLN A 93 -5.28 -0.43 -2.84
N ALA A 94 -4.60 -1.57 -3.05
CA ALA A 94 -5.08 -2.87 -2.61
C ALA A 94 -5.18 -2.98 -1.09
N LEU A 95 -4.18 -2.49 -0.36
CA LEU A 95 -4.19 -2.49 1.10
C LEU A 95 -5.31 -1.63 1.67
N VAL A 96 -5.59 -0.47 1.08
CA VAL A 96 -6.71 0.39 1.50
C VAL A 96 -8.05 -0.26 1.19
N LYS A 97 -8.24 -0.79 -0.02
CA LYS A 97 -9.50 -1.42 -0.45
C LYS A 97 -9.82 -2.73 0.29
N SER A 98 -8.82 -3.42 0.81
CA SER A 98 -9.02 -4.64 1.61
C SER A 98 -9.26 -4.38 3.10
N GLY A 99 -9.16 -3.12 3.56
CA GLY A 99 -9.27 -2.75 4.97
C GLY A 99 -7.97 -2.94 5.77
N LEU A 100 -6.95 -3.62 5.22
CA LEU A 100 -5.65 -3.75 5.89
C LEU A 100 -5.04 -2.39 6.26
N LEU A 101 -5.28 -1.38 5.45
CA LEU A 101 -5.05 0.01 5.80
C LEU A 101 -6.40 0.77 5.82
N PRO A 102 -6.63 1.57 6.84
CA PRO A 102 -5.77 1.88 7.99
C PRO A 102 -6.01 0.99 9.23
N TYR A 103 -6.82 -0.06 9.12
CA TYR A 103 -7.35 -0.77 10.28
C TYR A 103 -6.45 -1.90 10.82
N GLY A 104 -5.51 -2.39 10.02
CA GLY A 104 -4.61 -3.48 10.40
C GLY A 104 -5.26 -4.88 10.32
N ASN A 105 -6.46 -4.97 9.81
CA ASN A 105 -7.21 -6.21 9.59
C ASN A 105 -8.06 -6.10 8.33
N PHE A 106 -8.62 -7.21 7.87
CA PHE A 106 -9.53 -7.21 6.74
C PHE A 106 -10.92 -6.75 7.19
N GLU A 107 -11.29 -5.54 6.82
CA GLU A 107 -12.62 -4.99 7.06
C GLU A 107 -13.39 -4.79 5.76
N ASP A 108 -14.69 -5.01 5.82
CA ASP A 108 -15.57 -4.71 4.68
C ASP A 108 -15.67 -3.19 4.49
N ALA A 109 -15.54 -2.77 3.24
CA ALA A 109 -15.66 -1.36 2.90
C ALA A 109 -17.07 -0.83 3.20
N SER A 110 -17.14 0.31 3.86
CA SER A 110 -18.35 1.08 4.12
C SER A 110 -18.35 2.39 3.35
N SER A 111 -19.45 3.13 3.38
CA SER A 111 -19.52 4.46 2.77
C SER A 111 -18.60 5.52 3.41
N THR A 112 -18.07 5.23 4.59
CA THR A 112 -17.16 6.11 5.34
C THR A 112 -15.72 5.62 5.35
N SER A 113 -15.45 4.41 4.80
CA SER A 113 -14.10 3.86 4.73
C SER A 113 -13.21 4.73 3.83
N PRO A 114 -11.93 4.89 4.20
CA PRO A 114 -10.95 5.54 3.34
C PRO A 114 -10.87 4.86 1.98
N THR A 115 -10.64 5.65 0.94
CA THR A 115 -10.43 5.13 -0.41
C THR A 115 -9.45 5.99 -1.19
N LEU A 116 -8.97 5.47 -2.31
CA LEU A 116 -8.20 6.22 -3.29
C LEU A 116 -9.09 6.53 -4.49
N PHE A 117 -9.03 7.76 -4.97
CA PHE A 117 -9.87 8.28 -6.03
C PHE A 117 -9.05 9.01 -7.08
N TYR A 118 -9.70 9.40 -8.17
CA TYR A 118 -9.08 10.15 -9.25
C TYR A 118 -8.44 11.45 -8.74
N ASN A 119 -7.31 11.81 -9.34
CA ASN A 119 -6.69 13.12 -9.11
C ASN A 119 -7.65 14.23 -9.49
N ASP A 120 -7.58 15.37 -8.81
CA ASP A 120 -8.43 16.53 -9.10
C ASP A 120 -8.22 17.08 -10.54
N ALA A 121 -7.00 16.89 -11.07
CA ALA A 121 -6.69 17.21 -12.46
C ALA A 121 -7.34 16.27 -13.49
N ASN A 122 -8.04 15.22 -13.05
CA ASN A 122 -8.66 14.19 -13.88
C ASN A 122 -7.71 13.61 -14.96
N GLN A 123 -6.43 13.50 -14.63
CA GLN A 123 -5.38 12.95 -15.49
C GLN A 123 -4.27 12.33 -14.68
N HIS A 124 -3.44 11.53 -15.36
CA HIS A 124 -2.22 10.97 -14.76
C HIS A 124 -1.22 12.10 -14.44
N VAL A 125 -0.70 12.10 -13.23
CA VAL A 125 0.33 13.03 -12.76
C VAL A 125 1.63 12.26 -12.53
N ALA A 126 2.73 12.72 -13.15
CA ALA A 126 4.06 12.16 -12.96
C ALA A 126 5.04 13.32 -12.70
N ARG A 127 5.51 13.47 -11.46
CA ARG A 127 6.43 14.54 -11.06
C ARG A 127 7.16 14.22 -9.77
N MET A 128 8.19 15.01 -9.45
CA MET A 128 8.77 15.05 -8.11
C MET A 128 7.91 15.95 -7.22
N VAL A 129 7.70 15.51 -5.99
CA VAL A 129 7.02 16.26 -4.94
C VAL A 129 7.85 16.24 -3.67
N GLU A 130 7.67 17.23 -2.80
CA GLU A 130 8.28 17.24 -1.48
C GLU A 130 7.30 16.77 -0.42
N THR A 131 7.80 15.92 0.48
CA THR A 131 7.03 15.43 1.62
C THR A 131 7.83 15.64 2.89
N ARG A 132 7.17 16.11 3.94
CA ARG A 132 7.74 16.25 5.27
C ARG A 132 7.27 15.11 6.17
N ILE A 133 8.20 14.52 6.91
CA ILE A 133 7.90 13.53 7.94
C ILE A 133 7.20 14.22 9.11
N VAL A 134 5.99 13.76 9.45
CA VAL A 134 5.18 14.31 10.55
C VAL A 134 5.02 13.34 11.73
N ASN A 135 5.37 12.07 11.52
CA ASN A 135 5.30 11.02 12.53
C ASN A 135 6.26 9.88 12.18
N THR A 136 6.84 9.21 13.18
CA THR A 136 7.80 8.10 13.01
C THR A 136 7.39 6.83 13.76
N ASN A 137 6.09 6.64 14.05
CA ASN A 137 5.60 5.47 14.78
C ASN A 137 5.76 4.14 14.02
N SER A 138 5.91 4.19 12.69
CA SER A 138 6.07 2.99 11.90
C SER A 138 7.52 2.49 11.91
N PRO A 139 7.78 1.18 12.02
CA PRO A 139 9.13 0.60 11.85
C PRO A 139 9.80 0.96 10.52
N TRP A 140 9.02 1.22 9.46
CA TRP A 140 9.52 1.68 8.17
C TRP A 140 10.24 3.04 8.22
N LEU A 141 10.07 3.78 9.31
CA LEU A 141 10.57 5.15 9.49
C LEU A 141 11.73 5.23 10.52
N ALA A 142 12.31 4.09 10.87
CA ALA A 142 13.38 4.02 11.87
C ALA A 142 14.63 4.87 11.53
N GLY A 143 14.84 5.19 10.24
CA GLY A 143 16.00 5.96 9.76
C GLY A 143 15.74 7.43 9.51
N VAL A 144 14.54 7.96 9.83
CA VAL A 144 14.17 9.37 9.57
C VAL A 144 13.72 10.07 10.85
N THR A 145 13.70 11.40 10.80
CA THR A 145 13.31 12.26 11.93
C THR A 145 12.09 13.10 11.55
N VAL A 146 11.22 13.37 12.52
CA VAL A 146 10.11 14.32 12.32
C VAL A 146 10.66 15.67 11.89
N GLY A 147 10.15 16.20 10.79
CA GLY A 147 10.59 17.44 10.16
C GLY A 147 11.49 17.23 8.93
N ASP A 148 12.05 16.03 8.73
CA ASP A 148 12.83 15.73 7.51
C ASP A 148 11.96 15.92 6.26
N ILE A 149 12.54 16.52 5.22
CA ILE A 149 11.89 16.74 3.93
C ILE A 149 12.58 15.86 2.88
N HIS A 150 11.77 15.13 2.14
CA HIS A 150 12.22 14.22 1.09
C HIS A 150 11.54 14.53 -0.23
N ALA A 151 12.34 14.67 -1.29
CA ALA A 151 11.81 14.70 -2.65
C ALA A 151 11.55 13.27 -3.13
N ILE A 152 10.30 12.97 -3.45
CA ILE A 152 9.86 11.65 -3.91
C ILE A 152 9.14 11.73 -5.25
N PRO A 153 9.27 10.73 -6.13
CA PRO A 153 8.48 10.68 -7.35
C PRO A 153 7.05 10.24 -7.06
N VAL A 154 6.08 10.92 -7.65
CA VAL A 154 4.71 10.44 -7.77
C VAL A 154 4.38 10.15 -9.22
N SER A 155 3.61 9.08 -9.46
CA SER A 155 3.17 8.69 -10.80
C SER A 155 1.85 7.91 -10.66
N HIS A 156 0.73 8.62 -10.75
CA HIS A 156 -0.60 8.04 -10.56
C HIS A 156 -1.71 8.84 -11.22
N GLY A 157 -2.80 8.18 -11.58
CA GLY A 157 -4.08 8.78 -11.99
C GLY A 157 -5.13 8.78 -10.86
N GLU A 158 -4.98 7.84 -9.91
CA GLU A 158 -5.88 7.60 -8.78
C GLU A 158 -5.07 7.57 -7.48
N GLY A 159 -4.46 8.69 -7.12
CA GLY A 159 -3.63 8.83 -5.92
C GLY A 159 -4.26 9.69 -4.83
N LYS A 160 -5.44 10.24 -5.06
CA LYS A 160 -6.12 11.08 -4.08
C LYS A 160 -6.71 10.23 -2.96
N PHE A 161 -6.15 10.35 -1.76
CA PHE A 161 -6.68 9.69 -0.56
C PHE A 161 -7.91 10.46 -0.05
N VAL A 162 -9.06 9.81 -0.08
CA VAL A 162 -10.35 10.38 0.34
C VAL A 162 -10.78 9.74 1.64
N VAL A 163 -11.11 10.57 2.61
CA VAL A 163 -11.46 10.18 3.97
C VAL A 163 -12.40 11.22 4.58
N THR A 164 -13.27 10.82 5.49
CA THR A 164 -14.10 11.78 6.26
C THR A 164 -13.24 12.59 7.23
N ALA A 165 -13.70 13.79 7.60
CA ALA A 165 -12.98 14.63 8.56
C ALA A 165 -12.80 13.96 9.94
N GLU A 166 -13.79 13.18 10.37
CA GLU A 166 -13.75 12.42 11.63
C GLU A 166 -12.68 11.32 11.54
N GLU A 167 -12.67 10.54 10.47
CA GLU A 167 -11.71 9.48 10.27
C GLU A 167 -10.29 10.03 10.09
N PHE A 168 -10.13 11.14 9.35
CA PHE A 168 -8.84 11.84 9.24
C PHE A 168 -8.29 12.24 10.62
N ALA A 169 -9.14 12.82 11.47
CA ALA A 169 -8.73 13.20 12.82
C ALA A 169 -8.30 11.98 13.63
N ARG A 170 -9.03 10.87 13.53
CA ARG A 170 -8.68 9.60 14.19
C ARG A 170 -7.31 9.07 13.71
N LEU A 171 -7.08 9.03 12.40
CA LEU A 171 -5.82 8.57 11.81
C LEU A 171 -4.63 9.45 12.25
N ARG A 172 -4.82 10.77 12.27
CA ARG A 172 -3.80 11.72 12.73
C ARG A 172 -3.48 11.50 14.20
N ASP A 173 -4.50 11.43 15.06
CA ASP A 173 -4.34 11.33 16.51
C ASP A 173 -3.74 9.98 16.93
N ASN A 174 -3.98 8.93 16.14
CA ASN A 174 -3.34 7.62 16.30
C ASN A 174 -1.91 7.56 15.71
N GLY A 175 -1.41 8.64 15.07
CA GLY A 175 -0.10 8.66 14.46
C GLY A 175 0.04 7.78 13.22
N GLN A 176 -1.06 7.53 12.51
CA GLN A 176 -1.10 6.71 11.29
C GLN A 176 -0.78 7.51 10.03
N ILE A 177 -0.74 8.84 10.11
CA ILE A 177 -0.29 9.74 9.05
C ILE A 177 1.17 10.07 9.32
N TRP A 178 2.07 9.61 8.45
CA TRP A 178 3.51 9.75 8.68
C TRP A 178 4.16 10.83 7.81
N SER A 179 3.54 11.22 6.68
CA SER A 179 4.08 12.27 5.82
C SER A 179 2.99 13.22 5.34
N GLN A 180 3.41 14.41 4.95
CA GLN A 180 2.56 15.48 4.44
C GLN A 180 3.23 16.14 3.24
N TYR A 181 2.49 16.39 2.18
CA TYR A 181 2.96 17.20 1.06
C TYR A 181 3.27 18.61 1.51
N VAL A 182 4.40 19.14 1.04
CA VAL A 182 4.86 20.50 1.34
C VAL A 182 5.32 21.21 0.07
N ASP A 183 5.31 22.54 0.09
CA ASP A 183 5.92 23.37 -0.93
C ASP A 183 7.45 23.48 -0.72
N PHE A 184 8.13 24.23 -1.59
CA PHE A 184 9.58 24.44 -1.50
C PHE A 184 10.04 25.20 -0.25
N ASP A 185 9.14 25.88 0.46
CA ASP A 185 9.38 26.53 1.74
C ASP A 185 9.06 25.60 2.92
N GLY A 186 8.68 24.36 2.64
CA GLY A 186 8.33 23.36 3.64
C GLY A 186 6.96 23.58 4.29
N GLN A 187 6.09 24.41 3.70
CA GLN A 187 4.75 24.62 4.21
C GLN A 187 3.77 23.60 3.61
N PRO A 188 2.73 23.16 4.38
CA PRO A 188 1.71 22.29 3.85
C PRO A 188 1.11 22.81 2.55
N SER A 189 1.08 21.97 1.52
CA SER A 189 0.58 22.36 0.20
C SER A 189 -0.33 21.28 -0.37
N MET A 190 -1.38 21.74 -1.08
CA MET A 190 -2.27 20.89 -1.88
C MET A 190 -1.79 20.79 -3.34
N ASP A 191 -0.81 21.61 -3.71
CA ASP A 191 -0.30 21.70 -5.09
C ASP A 191 0.96 20.85 -5.32
N SER A 192 1.36 20.08 -4.35
CA SER A 192 2.51 19.17 -4.43
C SER A 192 2.18 17.82 -5.02
#